data_754128510a39f1944bbd34bcc083a1c0
#
_entry.id   754128510a39f1944bbd34bcc083a1c0
#
_cell.length_a   1.000
_cell.length_b   1.000
_cell.length_c   1.000
_cell.angle_alpha   90.00
_cell.angle_beta   90.00
_cell.angle_gamma   90.00
#
_symmetry.space_group_name_H-M   'P 1'
#
loop_
_entity.id
_entity.type
_entity.pdbx_description
1 polymer ?
#
loop_
_entity_poly.entity_id
_entity_poly.type
_entity_poly.pdbx_seq_one_letter_code
_entity_poly.pdbx_strand_id
1 'polypeptide(L)'
;MTGCFNEPEPAYKSVPAENRVYLSDKGLKVVPEVNAKADYLNLDRNELEKADGVEKLTELKWLRLNDNKLAALPDLKGLVNLRRIYLRNNKFAAVPETLKGLPALTDIDLSGNPVKEVPQWLAEKKGLKNLSFSRTQISKLPENLEVWKSLQCLQLGDLNISAAEMARIRKALPKTAIVF
;
A
#
# COMPACT_ATOMS: atom_id res chain seq x y z
N MET A 1 -11.70 2.08 -16.88
CA MET A 1 -10.64 1.06 -16.57
C MET A 1 -10.70 0.81 -15.08
N THR A 2 -11.09 -0.38 -14.68
CA THR A 2 -11.16 -0.78 -13.27
C THR A 2 -9.73 -0.96 -12.77
N GLY A 3 -9.28 -0.03 -11.92
CA GLY A 3 -7.97 -0.13 -11.30
C GLY A 3 -7.89 -1.36 -10.39
N CYS A 4 -6.73 -1.98 -10.32
CA CYS A 4 -6.48 -3.24 -9.59
C CYS A 4 -6.69 -3.16 -8.08
N PHE A 5 -6.86 -1.95 -7.55
CA PHE A 5 -7.20 -1.68 -6.14
C PHE A 5 -8.69 -1.40 -5.93
N ASN A 6 -9.50 -1.45 -7.01
CA ASN A 6 -10.95 -1.46 -6.93
C ASN A 6 -11.43 -2.87 -6.61
N GLU A 7 -11.07 -3.38 -5.44
CA GLU A 7 -11.75 -4.57 -4.99
C GLU A 7 -13.17 -4.22 -4.58
N PRO A 8 -14.15 -4.97 -5.11
CA PRO A 8 -15.51 -4.86 -4.64
C PRO A 8 -15.58 -5.20 -3.15
N GLU A 9 -16.45 -4.54 -2.41
CA GLU A 9 -16.76 -4.81 -1.00
C GLU A 9 -16.83 -6.28 -0.55
N PRO A 10 -16.98 -7.30 -1.45
CA PRO A 10 -17.05 -8.70 -1.04
C PRO A 10 -15.87 -9.21 -0.22
N ALA A 11 -14.67 -8.69 -0.43
CA ALA A 11 -13.50 -9.13 0.34
C ALA A 11 -13.54 -8.68 1.81
N TYR A 12 -14.32 -7.62 2.15
CA TYR A 12 -14.58 -7.23 3.55
C TYR A 12 -15.61 -8.13 4.23
N LYS A 13 -16.49 -8.79 3.48
CA LYS A 13 -17.57 -9.60 4.02
C LYS A 13 -17.09 -10.81 4.83
N SER A 14 -15.82 -11.20 4.64
CA SER A 14 -15.19 -12.26 5.43
C SER A 14 -14.72 -11.80 6.82
N VAL A 15 -14.68 -10.49 7.11
CA VAL A 15 -14.33 -9.93 8.42
C VAL A 15 -15.62 -9.74 9.21
N PRO A 16 -15.71 -10.24 10.46
CA PRO A 16 -16.86 -10.00 11.33
C PRO A 16 -17.16 -8.50 11.46
N ALA A 17 -18.44 -8.12 11.47
CA ALA A 17 -18.83 -6.71 11.46
C ALA A 17 -18.28 -5.93 12.67
N GLU A 18 -18.20 -6.58 13.82
CA GLU A 18 -17.67 -6.02 15.08
C GLU A 18 -16.15 -5.73 15.02
N ASN A 19 -15.42 -6.36 14.09
CA ASN A 19 -13.99 -6.17 13.91
C ASN A 19 -13.66 -5.16 12.78
N ARG A 20 -14.68 -4.50 12.21
CA ARG A 20 -14.49 -3.47 11.17
C ARG A 20 -14.65 -2.09 11.79
N VAL A 21 -13.62 -1.27 11.67
CA VAL A 21 -13.61 0.09 12.20
C VAL A 21 -13.59 1.09 11.06
N TYR A 22 -14.62 1.91 10.95
CA TYR A 22 -14.79 2.91 9.90
C TYR A 22 -14.70 4.32 10.51
N LEU A 23 -13.58 4.98 10.25
CA LEU A 23 -13.24 6.31 10.77
C LEU A 23 -12.85 7.28 9.65
N SER A 24 -13.31 7.02 8.42
CA SER A 24 -13.06 7.95 7.31
C SER A 24 -13.86 9.23 7.45
N ASP A 25 -13.31 10.34 6.92
CA ASP A 25 -13.98 11.65 6.85
C ASP A 25 -14.39 12.22 8.24
N LYS A 26 -13.55 12.02 9.25
CA LYS A 26 -13.83 12.48 10.62
C LYS A 26 -12.99 13.70 11.06
N GLY A 27 -12.12 14.21 10.19
CA GLY A 27 -11.20 15.30 10.53
C GLY A 27 -10.19 14.93 11.63
N LEU A 28 -9.86 13.65 11.75
CA LEU A 28 -8.97 13.14 12.79
C LEU A 28 -7.53 13.63 12.58
N LYS A 29 -6.91 14.14 13.62
CA LYS A 29 -5.49 14.52 13.66
C LYS A 29 -4.61 13.46 14.34
N VAL A 30 -5.23 12.58 15.11
CA VAL A 30 -4.59 11.43 15.78
C VAL A 30 -5.44 10.20 15.58
N VAL A 31 -4.83 9.02 15.60
CA VAL A 31 -5.56 7.75 15.59
C VAL A 31 -6.25 7.58 16.94
N PRO A 32 -7.59 7.46 16.99
CA PRO A 32 -8.28 7.26 18.25
C PRO A 32 -8.08 5.83 18.77
N GLU A 33 -8.33 5.62 20.04
CA GLU A 33 -8.38 4.28 20.59
C GLU A 33 -9.53 3.49 19.97
N VAL A 34 -9.25 2.29 19.47
CA VAL A 34 -10.20 1.41 18.78
C VAL A 34 -10.14 0.00 19.33
N ASN A 35 -11.11 -0.83 18.97
CA ASN A 35 -11.14 -2.24 19.33
C ASN A 35 -9.83 -2.94 18.95
N ALA A 36 -9.10 -3.48 19.92
CA ALA A 36 -7.83 -4.19 19.71
C ALA A 36 -7.95 -5.44 18.81
N LYS A 37 -9.16 -5.99 18.66
CA LYS A 37 -9.47 -7.11 17.75
C LYS A 37 -9.83 -6.66 16.33
N ALA A 38 -9.62 -5.38 15.99
CA ALA A 38 -9.91 -4.89 14.65
C ALA A 38 -9.11 -5.65 13.58
N ASP A 39 -9.82 -6.25 12.64
CA ASP A 39 -9.27 -6.88 11.42
C ASP A 39 -9.13 -5.87 10.28
N TYR A 40 -9.99 -4.86 10.27
CA TYR A 40 -10.09 -3.82 9.26
C TYR A 40 -10.19 -2.46 9.92
N LEU A 41 -9.33 -1.54 9.50
CA LEU A 41 -9.34 -0.14 9.95
C LEU A 41 -9.30 0.79 8.74
N ASN A 42 -10.33 1.62 8.63
CA ASN A 42 -10.41 2.67 7.61
C ASN A 42 -10.30 4.06 8.26
N LEU A 43 -9.17 4.72 8.00
CA LEU A 43 -8.85 6.09 8.41
C LEU A 43 -8.70 7.03 7.20
N ASP A 44 -9.23 6.66 6.04
CA ASP A 44 -9.15 7.48 4.82
C ASP A 44 -9.73 8.87 5.04
N ARG A 45 -9.18 9.88 4.33
CA ARG A 45 -9.68 11.26 4.29
C ARG A 45 -9.80 11.89 5.69
N ASN A 46 -8.67 11.86 6.42
CA ASN A 46 -8.50 12.55 7.69
C ASN A 46 -7.33 13.54 7.63
N GLU A 47 -6.92 14.07 8.76
CA GLU A 47 -5.81 15.03 8.87
C GLU A 47 -4.61 14.45 9.62
N LEU A 48 -4.41 13.13 9.56
CA LEU A 48 -3.35 12.45 10.29
C LEU A 48 -1.96 12.83 9.78
N GLU A 49 -1.11 13.33 10.66
CA GLU A 49 0.32 13.54 10.41
C GLU A 49 1.17 12.36 10.91
N LYS A 50 0.64 11.59 11.85
CA LYS A 50 1.20 10.35 12.39
C LYS A 50 0.13 9.27 12.48
N ALA A 51 0.54 8.01 12.42
CA ALA A 51 -0.34 6.88 12.56
C ALA A 51 -0.06 6.07 13.86
N ASP A 52 0.44 6.76 14.90
CA ASP A 52 0.75 6.15 16.19
C ASP A 52 -0.51 5.51 16.78
N GLY A 53 -0.38 4.31 17.33
CA GLY A 53 -1.50 3.52 17.85
C GLY A 53 -1.91 2.37 16.94
N VAL A 54 -1.71 2.46 15.61
CA VAL A 54 -2.04 1.36 14.70
C VAL A 54 -1.17 0.13 14.95
N GLU A 55 0.06 0.30 15.43
CA GLU A 55 1.00 -0.79 15.74
C GLU A 55 0.51 -1.72 16.86
N LYS A 56 -0.49 -1.29 17.65
CA LYS A 56 -1.11 -2.07 18.74
C LYS A 56 -2.16 -3.05 18.24
N LEU A 57 -2.62 -2.91 16.99
CA LEU A 57 -3.73 -3.67 16.40
C LEU A 57 -3.21 -4.96 15.74
N THR A 58 -2.70 -5.91 16.51
CA THR A 58 -1.98 -7.11 16.03
C THR A 58 -2.82 -8.05 15.16
N GLU A 59 -4.15 -7.99 15.27
CA GLU A 59 -5.08 -8.77 14.44
C GLU A 59 -5.35 -8.13 13.07
N LEU A 60 -4.82 -6.92 12.82
CA LEU A 60 -5.15 -6.15 11.64
C LEU A 60 -4.69 -6.84 10.36
N LYS A 61 -5.62 -6.97 9.41
CA LYS A 61 -5.40 -7.54 8.07
C LYS A 61 -5.41 -6.46 7.00
N TRP A 62 -6.17 -5.38 7.20
CA TRP A 62 -6.34 -4.29 6.25
C TRP A 62 -6.28 -2.94 6.94
N LEU A 63 -5.40 -2.09 6.47
CA LEU A 63 -5.20 -0.73 6.95
C LEU A 63 -5.36 0.26 5.79
N ARG A 64 -6.31 1.16 5.92
CA ARG A 64 -6.53 2.26 4.98
C ARG A 64 -6.20 3.58 5.63
N LEU A 65 -5.28 4.32 5.01
CA LEU A 65 -4.76 5.61 5.45
C LEU A 65 -4.68 6.60 4.28
N ASN A 66 -5.46 6.36 3.22
CA ASN A 66 -5.45 7.25 2.05
C ASN A 66 -5.87 8.67 2.41
N ASP A 67 -5.37 9.63 1.64
CA ASP A 67 -5.79 11.03 1.73
C ASP A 67 -5.60 11.58 3.17
N ASN A 68 -4.35 11.49 3.67
CA ASN A 68 -3.91 12.02 4.95
C ASN A 68 -2.63 12.88 4.76
N LYS A 69 -1.94 13.21 5.84
CA LYS A 69 -0.72 14.05 5.83
C LYS A 69 0.51 13.28 6.30
N LEU A 70 0.49 11.94 6.20
CA LEU A 70 1.53 11.05 6.73
C LEU A 70 2.82 11.15 5.92
N ALA A 71 3.95 11.31 6.60
CA ALA A 71 5.29 11.24 6.01
C ALA A 71 6.07 9.98 6.46
N ALA A 72 5.64 9.33 7.54
CA ALA A 72 6.21 8.11 8.08
C ALA A 72 5.12 7.23 8.70
N LEU A 73 5.44 5.96 8.94
CA LEU A 73 4.62 5.02 9.71
C LEU A 73 5.37 4.64 11.00
N PRO A 74 4.66 4.25 12.07
CA PRO A 74 5.27 3.65 13.24
C PRO A 74 5.91 2.28 12.91
N ASP A 75 6.58 1.65 13.88
CA ASP A 75 7.09 0.28 13.72
C ASP A 75 5.91 -0.71 13.66
N LEU A 76 5.66 -1.25 12.48
CA LEU A 76 4.55 -2.18 12.23
C LEU A 76 4.91 -3.66 12.38
N LYS A 77 6.11 -4.00 12.89
CA LYS A 77 6.60 -5.40 12.94
C LYS A 77 5.65 -6.38 13.66
N GLY A 78 4.82 -5.87 14.60
CA GLY A 78 3.79 -6.66 15.30
C GLY A 78 2.59 -7.04 14.45
N LEU A 79 2.37 -6.37 13.30
CA LEU A 79 1.20 -6.59 12.43
C LEU A 79 1.45 -7.74 11.45
N VAL A 80 1.77 -8.92 11.99
CA VAL A 80 2.15 -10.11 11.18
C VAL A 80 1.05 -10.60 10.25
N ASN A 81 -0.20 -10.25 10.53
CA ASN A 81 -1.38 -10.61 9.73
C ASN A 81 -1.73 -9.57 8.66
N LEU A 82 -1.04 -8.40 8.62
CA LEU A 82 -1.38 -7.31 7.71
C LEU A 82 -1.11 -7.72 6.25
N ARG A 83 -2.19 -7.76 5.46
CA ARG A 83 -2.17 -8.15 4.05
C ARG A 83 -2.23 -6.96 3.11
N ARG A 84 -2.96 -5.91 3.48
CA ARG A 84 -3.22 -4.76 2.62
C ARG A 84 -2.98 -3.46 3.35
N ILE A 85 -2.20 -2.59 2.74
CA ILE A 85 -1.98 -1.23 3.23
C ILE A 85 -2.18 -0.23 2.10
N TYR A 86 -3.04 0.76 2.34
CA TYR A 86 -3.37 1.81 1.40
C TYR A 86 -2.94 3.16 1.95
N LEU A 87 -1.98 3.79 1.27
CA LEU A 87 -1.29 5.01 1.70
C LEU A 87 -1.40 6.13 0.65
N ARG A 88 -2.36 6.02 -0.27
CA ARG A 88 -2.51 6.97 -1.38
C ARG A 88 -2.64 8.40 -0.88
N ASN A 89 -2.10 9.36 -1.67
CA ASN A 89 -2.19 10.79 -1.41
C ASN A 89 -1.76 11.17 0.02
N ASN A 90 -0.51 10.84 0.35
CA ASN A 90 0.17 11.21 1.58
C ASN A 90 1.48 11.95 1.25
N LYS A 91 2.40 12.06 2.20
CA LYS A 91 3.67 12.79 2.05
C LYS A 91 4.90 11.87 2.12
N PHE A 92 4.77 10.58 1.80
CA PHE A 92 5.90 9.65 1.81
C PHE A 92 6.90 10.00 0.71
N ALA A 93 8.12 10.39 1.09
CA ALA A 93 9.21 10.65 0.15
C ALA A 93 9.97 9.37 -0.26
N ALA A 94 9.78 8.28 0.49
CA ALA A 94 10.31 6.94 0.23
C ALA A 94 9.28 5.89 0.62
N VAL A 95 9.44 4.66 0.11
CA VAL A 95 8.65 3.51 0.56
C VAL A 95 8.98 3.24 2.03
N PRO A 96 7.98 3.19 2.96
CA PRO A 96 8.26 3.01 4.39
C PRO A 96 8.99 1.69 4.69
N GLU A 97 10.17 1.76 5.29
CA GLU A 97 10.99 0.58 5.66
C GLU A 97 10.28 -0.39 6.61
N THR A 98 9.37 0.12 7.43
CA THR A 98 8.57 -0.72 8.35
C THR A 98 7.74 -1.78 7.61
N LEU A 99 7.44 -1.59 6.31
CA LEU A 99 6.73 -2.58 5.48
C LEU A 99 7.58 -3.81 5.14
N LYS A 100 8.90 -3.69 5.22
CA LYS A 100 9.83 -4.80 4.94
C LYS A 100 9.55 -6.00 5.83
N GLY A 101 9.33 -5.76 7.11
CA GLY A 101 9.14 -6.79 8.15
C GLY A 101 7.77 -7.49 8.14
N LEU A 102 6.83 -7.11 7.25
CA LEU A 102 5.47 -7.65 7.25
C LEU A 102 5.35 -8.90 6.36
N PRO A 103 5.27 -10.12 6.94
CA PRO A 103 5.37 -11.36 6.17
C PRO A 103 4.14 -11.64 5.30
N ALA A 104 2.95 -11.21 5.72
CA ALA A 104 1.70 -11.49 5.04
C ALA A 104 1.31 -10.44 3.98
N LEU A 105 2.12 -9.37 3.81
CA LEU A 105 1.76 -8.22 2.98
C LEU A 105 1.72 -8.58 1.49
N THR A 106 0.56 -8.36 0.88
CA THR A 106 0.29 -8.67 -0.53
C THR A 106 -0.03 -7.43 -1.37
N ASP A 107 -0.58 -6.38 -0.77
CA ASP A 107 -1.09 -5.21 -1.49
C ASP A 107 -0.56 -3.92 -0.86
N ILE A 108 0.08 -3.09 -1.68
CA ILE A 108 0.62 -1.79 -1.27
C ILE A 108 0.19 -0.73 -2.29
N ASP A 109 -0.51 0.30 -1.82
CA ASP A 109 -0.82 1.47 -2.63
C ASP A 109 -0.09 2.70 -2.07
N LEU A 110 0.88 3.22 -2.82
CA LEU A 110 1.64 4.43 -2.54
C LEU A 110 1.36 5.54 -3.57
N SER A 111 0.32 5.40 -4.37
CA SER A 111 -0.01 6.38 -5.40
C SER A 111 -0.19 7.79 -4.82
N GLY A 112 0.19 8.81 -5.60
CA GLY A 112 0.07 10.20 -5.18
C GLY A 112 1.00 10.62 -4.03
N ASN A 113 2.10 9.90 -3.81
CA ASN A 113 3.15 10.27 -2.85
C ASN A 113 4.42 10.71 -3.58
N PRO A 114 5.28 11.56 -2.98
CA PRO A 114 6.52 12.01 -3.60
C PRO A 114 7.65 10.96 -3.55
N VAL A 115 7.32 9.67 -3.64
CA VAL A 115 8.30 8.56 -3.67
C VAL A 115 9.14 8.66 -4.94
N LYS A 116 10.47 8.59 -4.81
CA LYS A 116 11.42 8.75 -5.93
C LYS A 116 11.98 7.45 -6.47
N GLU A 117 12.04 6.41 -5.63
CA GLU A 117 12.64 5.13 -5.99
C GLU A 117 11.97 3.96 -5.29
N VAL A 118 12.10 2.79 -5.89
CA VAL A 118 11.66 1.52 -5.30
C VAL A 118 12.88 0.91 -4.61
N PRO A 119 12.84 0.71 -3.27
CA PRO A 119 13.98 0.16 -2.55
C PRO A 119 14.21 -1.32 -2.89
N GLN A 120 15.46 -1.75 -2.82
CA GLN A 120 15.86 -3.12 -3.18
C GLN A 120 15.08 -4.18 -2.41
N TRP A 121 14.84 -3.97 -1.11
CA TRP A 121 14.08 -4.94 -0.30
C TRP A 121 12.65 -5.18 -0.83
N LEU A 122 12.00 -4.16 -1.42
CA LEU A 122 10.67 -4.32 -1.99
C LEU A 122 10.72 -5.12 -3.30
N ALA A 123 11.80 -4.93 -4.09
CA ALA A 123 12.05 -5.74 -5.27
C ALA A 123 12.33 -7.22 -4.94
N GLU A 124 12.74 -7.52 -3.73
CA GLU A 124 13.01 -8.87 -3.22
C GLU A 124 11.84 -9.47 -2.44
N LYS A 125 10.82 -8.66 -2.11
CA LYS A 125 9.68 -9.10 -1.30
C LYS A 125 8.78 -10.05 -2.07
N LYS A 126 8.73 -11.30 -1.60
CA LYS A 126 7.85 -12.34 -2.16
C LYS A 126 6.41 -12.15 -1.73
N GLY A 127 5.47 -12.72 -2.50
CA GLY A 127 4.05 -12.78 -2.14
C GLY A 127 3.25 -11.52 -2.50
N LEU A 128 3.88 -10.46 -3.01
CA LEU A 128 3.16 -9.29 -3.48
C LEU A 128 2.25 -9.65 -4.66
N LYS A 129 1.02 -9.11 -4.63
CA LYS A 129 0.00 -9.28 -5.66
C LYS A 129 -0.32 -7.98 -6.37
N ASN A 130 -0.49 -6.90 -5.61
CA ASN A 130 -0.87 -5.61 -6.15
C ASN A 130 0.05 -4.50 -5.62
N LEU A 131 0.66 -3.74 -6.54
CA LEU A 131 1.48 -2.57 -6.24
C LEU A 131 0.97 -1.36 -7.03
N SER A 132 0.87 -0.21 -6.37
CA SER A 132 0.62 1.06 -7.04
C SER A 132 1.65 2.11 -6.64
N PHE A 133 2.26 2.72 -7.68
CA PHE A 133 3.12 3.87 -7.60
C PHE A 133 2.64 5.00 -8.52
N SER A 134 1.39 4.95 -8.99
CA SER A 134 0.84 5.98 -9.88
C SER A 134 0.98 7.38 -9.25
N ARG A 135 1.31 8.38 -10.07
CA ARG A 135 1.50 9.77 -9.61
C ARG A 135 2.55 9.91 -8.50
N THR A 136 3.63 9.12 -8.58
CA THR A 136 4.84 9.30 -7.75
C THR A 136 5.94 9.95 -8.59
N GLN A 137 7.14 10.06 -8.05
CA GLN A 137 8.31 10.61 -8.76
C GLN A 137 9.27 9.51 -9.26
N ILE A 138 8.82 8.24 -9.26
CA ILE A 138 9.61 7.12 -9.76
C ILE A 138 9.74 7.23 -11.28
N SER A 139 10.96 7.14 -11.79
CA SER A 139 11.26 7.15 -13.23
C SER A 139 11.82 5.82 -13.75
N LYS A 140 12.22 4.92 -12.84
CA LYS A 140 12.77 3.61 -13.16
C LYS A 140 12.45 2.60 -12.06
N LEU A 141 12.17 1.36 -12.45
CA LEU A 141 12.02 0.24 -11.51
C LEU A 141 13.37 -0.49 -11.32
N PRO A 142 13.53 -1.29 -10.25
CA PRO A 142 14.72 -2.12 -10.05
C PRO A 142 15.06 -2.97 -11.28
N GLU A 143 16.35 -3.27 -11.46
CA GLU A 143 16.81 -4.04 -12.62
C GLU A 143 16.21 -5.45 -12.65
N ASN A 144 16.21 -6.14 -11.51
CA ASN A 144 15.65 -7.49 -11.41
C ASN A 144 14.20 -7.45 -10.94
N LEU A 145 13.27 -7.77 -11.83
CA LEU A 145 11.83 -7.88 -11.56
C LEU A 145 11.36 -9.32 -11.44
N GLU A 146 12.26 -10.31 -11.39
CA GLU A 146 11.92 -11.75 -11.34
C GLU A 146 10.99 -12.10 -10.17
N VAL A 147 11.22 -11.50 -9.00
CA VAL A 147 10.41 -11.74 -7.79
C VAL A 147 8.98 -11.20 -7.97
N TRP A 148 8.78 -10.23 -8.84
CA TRP A 148 7.47 -9.64 -9.13
C TRP A 148 6.68 -10.38 -10.20
N LYS A 149 7.18 -11.48 -10.75
CA LYS A 149 6.42 -12.32 -11.69
C LYS A 149 5.11 -12.88 -11.12
N SER A 150 4.96 -12.89 -9.80
CA SER A 150 3.72 -13.24 -9.10
C SER A 150 2.74 -12.07 -8.96
N LEU A 151 3.13 -10.84 -9.32
CA LEU A 151 2.21 -9.71 -9.31
C LEU A 151 1.05 -9.94 -10.26
N GLN A 152 -0.14 -9.67 -9.76
CA GLN A 152 -1.37 -9.64 -10.55
C GLN A 152 -1.54 -8.27 -11.21
N CYS A 153 -1.15 -7.22 -10.48
CA CYS A 153 -1.27 -5.85 -10.95
C CYS A 153 -0.13 -4.94 -10.51
N LEU A 154 0.31 -4.08 -11.44
CA LEU A 154 1.26 -3.03 -11.22
C LEU A 154 0.75 -1.71 -11.84
N GLN A 155 0.45 -0.72 -11.01
CA GLN A 155 -0.03 0.59 -11.46
C GLN A 155 1.12 1.60 -11.45
N LEU A 156 1.40 2.16 -12.61
CA LEU A 156 2.48 3.12 -12.89
C LEU A 156 1.94 4.35 -13.65
N GLY A 157 0.64 4.62 -13.55
CA GLY A 157 0.01 5.73 -14.26
C GLY A 157 0.56 7.09 -13.83
N ASP A 158 0.66 8.00 -14.78
CA ASP A 158 1.15 9.37 -14.57
C ASP A 158 2.59 9.44 -13.99
N LEU A 159 3.45 8.47 -14.34
CA LEU A 159 4.87 8.50 -14.05
C LEU A 159 5.68 9.02 -15.24
N ASN A 160 6.79 9.67 -14.96
CA ASN A 160 7.75 10.05 -16.01
C ASN A 160 8.69 8.88 -16.36
N ILE A 161 8.13 7.82 -16.93
CA ILE A 161 8.84 6.61 -17.35
C ILE A 161 9.10 6.67 -18.86
N SER A 162 10.35 6.40 -19.29
CA SER A 162 10.68 6.35 -20.69
C SER A 162 10.02 5.16 -21.42
N ALA A 163 9.80 5.30 -22.73
CA ALA A 163 9.27 4.21 -23.57
C ALA A 163 10.13 2.93 -23.49
N ALA A 164 11.45 3.09 -23.41
CA ALA A 164 12.38 1.97 -23.24
C ALA A 164 12.16 1.23 -21.91
N GLU A 165 11.97 1.98 -20.83
CA GLU A 165 11.70 1.40 -19.51
C GLU A 165 10.32 0.72 -19.47
N MET A 166 9.29 1.32 -20.08
CA MET A 166 7.96 0.67 -20.20
C MET A 166 8.07 -0.67 -20.95
N ALA A 167 8.85 -0.70 -22.05
CA ALA A 167 9.08 -1.93 -22.81
C ALA A 167 9.81 -2.99 -21.96
N ARG A 168 10.83 -2.58 -21.20
CA ARG A 168 11.58 -3.45 -20.29
C ARG A 168 10.65 -4.08 -19.24
N ILE A 169 9.80 -3.27 -18.61
CA ILE A 169 8.87 -3.72 -17.57
C ILE A 169 7.86 -4.73 -18.15
N ARG A 170 7.25 -4.43 -19.30
CA ARG A 170 6.32 -5.36 -19.98
C ARG A 170 6.96 -6.68 -20.32
N LYS A 171 8.21 -6.66 -20.81
CA LYS A 171 8.98 -7.86 -21.14
C LYS A 171 9.29 -8.70 -19.90
N ALA A 172 9.64 -8.06 -18.78
CA ALA A 172 9.97 -8.75 -17.53
C ALA A 172 8.74 -9.35 -16.82
N LEU A 173 7.56 -8.71 -16.98
CA LEU A 173 6.34 -9.05 -16.26
C LEU A 173 5.17 -9.38 -17.23
N PRO A 174 5.29 -10.41 -18.10
CA PRO A 174 4.35 -10.65 -19.19
C PRO A 174 2.95 -11.10 -18.74
N LYS A 175 2.80 -11.55 -17.48
CA LYS A 175 1.52 -12.01 -16.91
C LYS A 175 0.88 -11.00 -15.97
N THR A 176 1.54 -9.90 -15.69
CA THR A 176 1.06 -8.86 -14.78
C THR A 176 0.21 -7.85 -15.55
N ALA A 177 -0.94 -7.48 -15.02
CA ALA A 177 -1.71 -6.35 -15.53
C ALA A 177 -0.96 -5.04 -15.20
N ILE A 178 -0.35 -4.41 -16.19
CA ILE A 178 0.42 -3.18 -16.02
C ILE A 178 -0.37 -2.00 -16.58
N VAL A 179 -0.58 -0.99 -15.74
CA VAL A 179 -1.23 0.28 -16.10
C VAL A 179 -0.16 1.38 -16.06
N PHE A 180 0.06 2.03 -17.20
CA PHE A 180 0.95 3.19 -17.35
C PHE A 180 0.16 4.47 -17.50
#